data_585db360a5a287d29d6cf5dbf473db21
#
_entry.id   585db360a5a287d29d6cf5dbf473db21
#
_cell.length_a   1.000
_cell.length_b   1.000
_cell.length_c   1.000
_cell.angle_alpha   90.00
_cell.angle_beta   90.00
_cell.angle_gamma   90.00
#
_symmetry.space_group_name_H-M   'P 1'
#
loop_
_entity.id
_entity.type
_entity.pdbx_description
1 polymer ?
#
loop_
_entity_poly.entity_id
_entity_poly.type
_entity_poly.pdbx_seq_one_letter_code
_entity_poly.pdbx_strand_id
1 'polypeptide(L)'
;LDCPAGIEQGFKNAIAGADRAFVVTTPEVSAIRDADRIIGLLEHAGITEIGLVVNRIRADMVRRGDMMSLEDVRDILAVDILGAIPDDENIVVSTNQGEPLVGIGSAAGQAYLNVCRRLLGQNIPIESPGEARGFLVRLARVLKRA
;
A
#
# COMPACT_ATOMS: atom_id res chain seq x y z
N LEU A 1 10.05 8.36 -11.92
CA LEU A 1 9.56 9.75 -11.91
C LEU A 1 8.78 9.98 -10.61
N ASP A 2 9.26 10.94 -9.81
CA ASP A 2 8.54 11.40 -8.62
C ASP A 2 7.57 12.51 -9.03
N CYS A 3 6.27 12.27 -8.78
CA CYS A 3 5.22 13.21 -9.19
C CYS A 3 4.93 14.18 -8.04
N PRO A 4 4.78 15.47 -8.33
CA PRO A 4 4.26 16.41 -7.34
C PRO A 4 2.83 16.04 -6.93
N ALA A 5 2.41 16.50 -5.75
CA ALA A 5 1.02 16.33 -5.32
C ALA A 5 0.05 17.05 -6.27
N GLY A 6 -1.12 16.46 -6.46
CA GLY A 6 -2.18 17.03 -7.31
C GLY A 6 -2.17 16.51 -8.75
N ILE A 7 -3.10 17.03 -9.55
CA ILE A 7 -3.40 16.59 -10.93
C ILE A 7 -3.07 17.67 -11.99
N GLU A 8 -2.25 18.63 -11.61
CA GLU A 8 -1.89 19.78 -12.42
C GLU A 8 -0.84 19.43 -13.49
N GLN A 9 -0.19 20.44 -14.08
CA GLN A 9 0.75 20.26 -15.18
C GLN A 9 1.94 19.32 -14.83
N GLY A 10 2.39 19.32 -13.57
CA GLY A 10 3.47 18.41 -13.12
C GLY A 10 3.10 16.94 -13.24
N PHE A 11 1.89 16.57 -12.84
CA PHE A 11 1.35 15.22 -13.01
C PHE A 11 1.29 14.85 -14.50
N LYS A 12 0.72 15.72 -15.36
CA LYS A 12 0.61 15.49 -16.80
C LYS A 12 1.97 15.28 -17.47
N ASN A 13 2.97 16.05 -17.04
CA ASN A 13 4.32 15.93 -17.58
C ASN A 13 4.98 14.62 -17.14
N ALA A 14 4.76 14.19 -15.88
CA ALA A 14 5.32 12.95 -15.37
C ALA A 14 4.74 11.72 -16.08
N ILE A 15 3.42 11.67 -16.27
CA ILE A 15 2.76 10.53 -16.91
C ILE A 15 3.06 10.43 -18.42
N ALA A 16 3.41 11.54 -19.08
CA ALA A 16 3.69 11.54 -20.52
C ALA A 16 4.90 10.68 -20.91
N GLY A 17 5.80 10.36 -19.97
CA GLY A 17 6.97 9.52 -20.19
C GLY A 17 6.97 8.22 -19.39
N ALA A 18 5.83 7.83 -18.81
CA ALA A 18 5.72 6.68 -17.95
C ALA A 18 4.98 5.52 -18.65
N ASP A 19 5.53 4.31 -18.52
CA ASP A 19 4.89 3.07 -18.99
C ASP A 19 4.05 2.43 -17.89
N ARG A 20 4.37 2.73 -16.60
CA ARG A 20 3.76 2.16 -15.41
C ARG A 20 3.57 3.24 -14.36
N ALA A 21 2.61 3.05 -13.47
CA ALA A 21 2.38 3.94 -12.36
C ALA A 21 2.30 3.18 -11.02
N PHE A 22 2.81 3.82 -9.96
CA PHE A 22 2.59 3.37 -8.59
C PHE A 22 1.82 4.45 -7.85
N VAL A 23 0.60 4.10 -7.45
CA VAL A 23 -0.24 4.98 -6.65
C VAL A 23 0.00 4.65 -5.18
N VAL A 24 0.40 5.66 -4.40
CA VAL A 24 0.61 5.52 -2.96
C VAL A 24 -0.54 6.21 -2.24
N THR A 25 -1.25 5.49 -1.39
CA THR A 25 -2.39 6.01 -0.62
C THR A 25 -2.33 5.53 0.82
N THR A 26 -3.18 6.11 1.67
CA THR A 26 -3.45 5.62 3.02
C THR A 26 -4.86 5.04 3.09
N PRO A 27 -5.18 4.11 4.02
CA PRO A 27 -6.49 3.48 4.10
C PRO A 27 -7.54 4.37 4.81
N GLU A 28 -7.65 5.61 4.33
CA GLU A 28 -8.57 6.64 4.79
C GLU A 28 -9.51 7.05 3.65
N VAL A 29 -10.77 7.33 3.93
CA VAL A 29 -11.81 7.60 2.91
C VAL A 29 -11.41 8.71 1.93
N SER A 30 -10.83 9.80 2.43
CA SER A 30 -10.39 10.92 1.58
C SER A 30 -9.26 10.52 0.65
N ALA A 31 -8.24 9.83 1.17
CA ALA A 31 -7.08 9.38 0.41
C ALA A 31 -7.47 8.34 -0.66
N ILE A 32 -8.41 7.45 -0.33
CA ILE A 32 -8.93 6.46 -1.29
C ILE A 32 -9.69 7.14 -2.43
N ARG A 33 -10.50 8.19 -2.16
CA ARG A 33 -11.16 8.96 -3.22
C ARG A 33 -10.17 9.69 -4.13
N ASP A 34 -9.10 10.23 -3.56
CA ASP A 34 -8.06 10.87 -4.34
C ASP A 34 -7.28 9.84 -5.19
N ALA A 35 -6.99 8.66 -4.63
CA ALA A 35 -6.36 7.57 -5.36
C ALA A 35 -7.23 7.07 -6.53
N ASP A 36 -8.53 6.87 -6.32
CA ASP A 36 -9.50 6.48 -7.35
C ASP A 36 -9.50 7.48 -8.52
N ARG A 37 -9.51 8.77 -8.19
CA ARG A 37 -9.43 9.83 -9.20
C ARG A 37 -8.13 9.80 -10.00
N ILE A 38 -6.99 9.57 -9.33
CA ILE A 38 -5.68 9.46 -9.99
C ILE A 38 -5.62 8.23 -10.88
N ILE A 39 -6.14 7.09 -10.42
CA ILE A 39 -6.22 5.84 -11.20
C ILE A 39 -7.01 6.08 -12.49
N GLY A 40 -8.20 6.68 -12.40
CA GLY A 40 -8.99 7.00 -13.58
C GLY A 40 -8.28 7.95 -14.57
N LEU A 41 -7.48 8.91 -14.08
CA LEU A 41 -6.68 9.79 -14.94
C LEU A 41 -5.52 9.04 -15.61
N LEU A 42 -4.87 8.10 -14.92
CA LEU A 42 -3.82 7.25 -15.47
C LEU A 42 -4.36 6.34 -16.57
N GLU A 43 -5.47 5.67 -16.32
CA GLU A 43 -6.17 4.83 -17.30
C GLU A 43 -6.58 5.62 -18.54
N HIS A 44 -7.14 6.82 -18.34
CA HIS A 44 -7.51 7.72 -19.44
C HIS A 44 -6.28 8.16 -20.26
N ALA A 45 -5.12 8.27 -19.64
CA ALA A 45 -3.85 8.57 -20.31
C ALA A 45 -3.20 7.34 -21.00
N GLY A 46 -3.82 6.15 -20.88
CA GLY A 46 -3.33 4.90 -21.47
C GLY A 46 -2.36 4.11 -20.61
N ILE A 47 -2.15 4.51 -19.35
CA ILE A 47 -1.32 3.76 -18.41
C ILE A 47 -2.20 2.72 -17.72
N THR A 48 -2.04 1.45 -18.08
CA THR A 48 -2.84 0.33 -17.57
C THR A 48 -2.10 -0.54 -16.56
N GLU A 49 -0.77 -0.46 -16.50
CA GLU A 49 0.02 -1.12 -15.47
C GLU A 49 0.10 -0.22 -14.23
N ILE A 50 -0.89 -0.35 -13.35
CA ILE A 50 -0.99 0.44 -12.13
C ILE A 50 -0.82 -0.48 -10.92
N GLY A 51 0.16 -0.18 -10.07
CA GLY A 51 0.38 -0.86 -8.79
C GLY A 51 -0.02 0.04 -7.62
N LEU A 52 -0.70 -0.52 -6.61
CA LEU A 52 -1.11 0.22 -5.42
C LEU A 52 -0.21 -0.10 -4.23
N VAL A 53 0.29 0.93 -3.57
CA VAL A 53 0.97 0.82 -2.27
C VAL A 53 0.09 1.49 -1.21
N VAL A 54 -0.41 0.68 -0.29
CA VAL A 54 -1.19 1.17 0.86
C VAL A 54 -0.23 1.43 2.02
N ASN A 55 -0.11 2.69 2.41
CA ASN A 55 0.85 3.16 3.40
C ASN A 55 0.18 3.48 4.74
N ARG A 56 0.96 3.50 5.83
CA ARG A 56 0.54 3.89 7.18
C ARG A 56 -0.63 3.06 7.72
N ILE A 57 -0.59 1.76 7.51
CA ILE A 57 -1.64 0.84 7.97
C ILE A 57 -1.46 0.60 9.47
N ARG A 58 -2.49 0.89 10.24
CA ARG A 58 -2.54 0.63 11.67
C ARG A 58 -3.34 -0.65 11.96
N ALA A 59 -2.60 -1.69 12.25
CA ALA A 59 -3.15 -3.03 12.50
C ALA A 59 -4.23 -3.08 13.60
N ASP A 60 -4.09 -2.26 14.64
CA ASP A 60 -5.04 -2.14 15.72
C ASP A 60 -6.37 -1.49 15.27
N MET A 61 -6.30 -0.49 14.40
CA MET A 61 -7.49 0.19 13.84
C MET A 61 -8.23 -0.70 12.85
N VAL A 62 -7.49 -1.41 11.98
CA VAL A 62 -8.09 -2.38 11.03
C VAL A 62 -8.86 -3.46 11.80
N ARG A 63 -8.29 -4.02 12.88
CA ARG A 63 -8.98 -5.05 13.70
C ARG A 63 -10.25 -4.55 14.37
N ARG A 64 -10.35 -3.26 14.71
CA ARG A 64 -11.54 -2.65 15.31
C ARG A 64 -12.56 -2.17 14.29
N GLY A 65 -12.21 -2.15 13.00
CA GLY A 65 -13.04 -1.60 11.95
C GLY A 65 -13.02 -0.06 11.86
N ASP A 66 -12.03 0.57 12.50
CA ASP A 66 -11.84 2.03 12.48
C ASP A 66 -10.99 2.48 11.26
N MET A 67 -10.40 1.55 10.54
CA MET A 67 -9.58 1.77 9.35
C MET A 67 -9.90 0.67 8.32
N MET A 68 -9.91 1.02 7.05
CA MET A 68 -10.14 0.06 5.97
C MET A 68 -9.07 -1.03 5.95
N SER A 69 -9.49 -2.27 5.68
CA SER A 69 -8.60 -3.38 5.40
C SER A 69 -7.99 -3.28 3.99
N LEU A 70 -6.97 -4.08 3.70
CA LEU A 70 -6.45 -4.18 2.32
C LEU A 70 -7.48 -4.73 1.34
N GLU A 71 -8.36 -5.61 1.82
CA GLU A 71 -9.46 -6.17 1.03
C GLU A 71 -10.45 -5.08 0.63
N ASP A 72 -10.87 -4.23 1.60
CA ASP A 72 -11.76 -3.09 1.33
C ASP A 72 -11.13 -2.13 0.30
N VAL A 73 -9.85 -1.80 0.46
CA VAL A 73 -9.14 -0.91 -0.46
C VAL A 73 -9.04 -1.50 -1.86
N ARG A 74 -8.75 -2.80 -1.97
CA ARG A 74 -8.69 -3.51 -3.25
C ARG A 74 -10.05 -3.52 -3.94
N ASP A 75 -11.11 -3.80 -3.20
CA ASP A 75 -12.48 -3.87 -3.74
C ASP A 75 -12.96 -2.51 -4.26
N ILE A 76 -12.54 -1.42 -3.59
CA ILE A 76 -12.91 -0.06 -4.00
C ILE A 76 -12.13 0.39 -5.23
N LEU A 77 -10.81 0.22 -5.23
CA LEU A 77 -9.93 0.78 -6.26
C LEU A 77 -9.74 -0.15 -7.47
N ALA A 78 -10.07 -1.43 -7.34
CA ALA A 78 -9.99 -2.45 -8.39
C ALA A 78 -8.60 -2.55 -9.08
N VAL A 79 -7.52 -2.22 -8.36
CA VAL A 79 -6.13 -2.34 -8.83
C VAL A 79 -5.32 -3.28 -7.95
N ASP A 80 -4.27 -3.87 -8.52
CA ASP A 80 -3.41 -4.81 -7.81
C ASP A 80 -2.60 -4.11 -6.71
N ILE A 81 -2.64 -4.68 -5.51
CA ILE A 81 -1.82 -4.20 -4.40
C ILE A 81 -0.38 -4.68 -4.60
N LEU A 82 0.52 -3.74 -4.73
CA LEU A 82 1.97 -3.97 -4.81
C LEU A 82 2.60 -4.05 -3.42
N GLY A 83 2.07 -3.32 -2.45
CA GLY A 83 2.60 -3.31 -1.10
C GLY A 83 1.66 -2.78 -0.04
N ALA A 84 1.90 -3.24 1.17
CA ALA A 84 1.20 -2.84 2.39
C ALA A 84 2.25 -2.44 3.44
N ILE A 85 2.32 -1.16 3.76
CA ILE A 85 3.32 -0.59 4.66
C ILE A 85 2.66 -0.28 5.99
N PRO A 86 3.08 -0.91 7.09
CA PRO A 86 2.55 -0.58 8.41
C PRO A 86 2.98 0.81 8.86
N ASP A 87 2.17 1.44 9.71
CA ASP A 87 2.56 2.64 10.45
C ASP A 87 3.62 2.22 11.48
N ASP A 88 4.83 2.79 11.37
CA ASP A 88 6.01 2.37 12.12
C ASP A 88 6.78 3.62 12.58
N GLU A 89 6.92 3.78 13.89
CA GLU A 89 7.63 4.92 14.49
C GLU A 89 9.11 4.99 14.08
N ASN A 90 9.71 3.84 13.71
CA ASN A 90 11.08 3.81 13.22
C ASN A 90 11.27 4.62 11.95
N ILE A 91 10.22 4.90 11.18
CA ILE A 91 10.26 5.81 10.02
C ILE A 91 10.67 7.21 10.48
N VAL A 92 10.05 7.71 11.54
CA VAL A 92 10.36 9.05 12.08
C VAL A 92 11.77 9.07 12.68
N VAL A 93 12.15 8.04 13.41
CA VAL A 93 13.47 7.92 14.03
C VAL A 93 14.57 7.92 12.99
N SER A 94 14.48 7.04 11.99
CA SER A 94 15.49 6.93 10.92
C SER A 94 15.57 8.20 10.07
N THR A 95 14.43 8.81 9.76
CA THR A 95 14.40 10.08 9.02
C THR A 95 15.09 11.20 9.77
N ASN A 96 14.87 11.32 11.08
CA ASN A 96 15.52 12.33 11.93
C ASN A 96 17.02 12.09 12.08
N GLN A 97 17.47 10.85 11.97
CA GLN A 97 18.89 10.48 12.01
C GLN A 97 19.57 10.57 10.64
N GLY A 98 18.80 10.76 9.57
CA GLY A 98 19.30 10.73 8.19
C GLY A 98 19.72 9.33 7.74
N GLU A 99 19.19 8.28 8.37
CA GLU A 99 19.50 6.90 8.05
C GLU A 99 18.36 6.25 7.26
N PRO A 100 18.66 5.39 6.26
CA PRO A 100 17.63 4.70 5.54
C PRO A 100 16.95 3.65 6.42
N LEU A 101 15.63 3.63 6.46
CA LEU A 101 14.84 2.65 7.20
C LEU A 101 15.11 1.20 6.75
N VAL A 102 15.47 1.02 5.48
CA VAL A 102 15.80 -0.27 4.89
C VAL A 102 17.11 -0.78 5.46
N GLY A 103 17.06 -1.88 6.21
CA GLY A 103 18.25 -2.44 6.89
C GLY A 103 18.20 -2.36 8.42
N ILE A 104 17.32 -1.56 9.00
CA ILE A 104 17.16 -1.44 10.46
C ILE A 104 16.35 -2.62 11.06
N GLY A 105 15.78 -3.48 10.22
CA GLY A 105 15.01 -4.64 10.69
C GLY A 105 13.59 -4.30 11.17
N SER A 106 13.08 -3.11 10.82
CA SER A 106 11.71 -2.68 11.16
C SER A 106 10.66 -3.34 10.26
N ALA A 107 9.41 -3.38 10.71
CA ALA A 107 8.30 -3.93 9.94
C ALA A 107 8.06 -3.14 8.63
N ALA A 108 8.11 -1.82 8.69
CA ALA A 108 7.99 -0.97 7.51
C ALA A 108 9.18 -1.13 6.57
N GLY A 109 10.42 -1.21 7.09
CA GLY A 109 11.62 -1.45 6.28
C GLY A 109 11.55 -2.77 5.49
N GLN A 110 11.07 -3.84 6.13
CA GLN A 110 10.85 -5.12 5.46
C GLN A 110 9.74 -5.03 4.41
N ALA A 111 8.67 -4.28 4.69
CA ALA A 111 7.58 -4.07 3.73
C ALA A 111 8.06 -3.31 2.48
N TYR A 112 8.89 -2.27 2.63
CA TYR A 112 9.52 -1.58 1.49
C TYR A 112 10.42 -2.49 0.68
N LEU A 113 11.25 -3.33 1.33
CA LEU A 113 12.06 -4.34 0.62
C LEU A 113 11.19 -5.30 -0.18
N ASN A 114 10.06 -5.73 0.37
CA ASN A 114 9.14 -6.63 -0.31
C ASN A 114 8.46 -5.95 -1.52
N VAL A 115 8.15 -4.66 -1.46
CA VAL A 115 7.70 -3.87 -2.62
C VAL A 115 8.77 -3.90 -3.72
N CYS A 116 10.02 -3.58 -3.38
CA CYS A 116 11.12 -3.60 -4.34
C CYS A 116 11.31 -4.99 -4.99
N ARG A 117 11.22 -6.06 -4.20
CA ARG A 117 11.34 -7.43 -4.72
C ARG A 117 10.21 -7.78 -5.69
N ARG A 118 8.96 -7.37 -5.40
CA ARG A 118 7.83 -7.56 -6.32
C ARG A 118 8.01 -6.78 -7.62
N LEU A 119 8.52 -5.56 -7.55
CA LEU A 119 8.89 -4.77 -8.74
C LEU A 119 9.94 -5.45 -9.60
N LEU A 120 10.83 -6.24 -9.00
CA LEU A 120 11.80 -7.07 -9.70
C LEU A 120 11.23 -8.43 -10.16
N GLY A 121 9.91 -8.63 -10.07
CA GLY A 121 9.23 -9.84 -10.55
C GLY A 121 9.24 -11.01 -9.56
N GLN A 122 9.68 -10.81 -8.30
CA GLN A 122 9.64 -11.88 -7.31
C GLN A 122 8.22 -12.04 -6.75
N ASN A 123 7.75 -13.28 -6.67
CA ASN A 123 6.45 -13.59 -6.08
C ASN A 123 6.54 -13.64 -4.54
N ILE A 124 6.43 -12.48 -3.91
CA ILE A 124 6.42 -12.32 -2.45
C ILE A 124 4.97 -12.11 -2.00
N PRO A 125 4.42 -12.93 -1.10
CA PRO A 125 3.08 -12.72 -0.54
C PRO A 125 2.96 -11.35 0.13
N ILE A 126 1.78 -10.73 0.01
CA ILE A 126 1.47 -9.48 0.70
C ILE A 126 0.96 -9.84 2.09
N GLU A 127 1.67 -9.37 3.10
CA GLU A 127 1.22 -9.48 4.48
C GLU A 127 0.25 -8.34 4.78
N SER A 128 -0.95 -8.69 5.26
CA SER A 128 -1.97 -7.70 5.67
C SER A 128 -1.75 -7.32 7.14
N PRO A 129 -1.26 -6.11 7.44
CA PRO A 129 -1.14 -5.65 8.81
C PRO A 129 -2.53 -5.63 9.48
N GLY A 130 -2.67 -6.35 10.60
CA GLY A 130 -3.94 -6.42 11.35
C GLY A 130 -4.79 -7.65 11.07
N GLU A 131 -4.59 -8.34 9.98
CA GLU A 131 -5.13 -9.68 9.82
C GLU A 131 -4.25 -10.64 10.62
N ALA A 132 -4.75 -11.12 11.76
CA ALA A 132 -4.09 -12.19 12.50
C ALA A 132 -3.87 -13.34 11.51
N ARG A 133 -2.67 -13.95 11.51
CA ARG A 133 -2.28 -15.10 10.69
C ARG A 133 -3.47 -16.04 10.52
N GLY A 134 -4.24 -15.82 9.44
CA GLY A 134 -5.65 -16.21 9.30
C GLY A 134 -5.92 -17.69 9.22
N PHE A 135 -4.88 -18.53 9.22
CA PHE A 135 -5.05 -19.97 9.19
C PHE A 135 -5.41 -20.54 10.57
N LEU A 136 -4.73 -20.12 11.64
CA LEU A 136 -4.98 -20.63 12.99
C LEU A 136 -6.27 -20.06 13.58
N VAL A 137 -6.65 -18.84 13.26
CA VAL A 137 -7.90 -18.23 13.75
C VAL A 137 -9.12 -18.78 12.99
N ARG A 138 -9.01 -19.06 11.70
CA ARG A 138 -10.05 -19.79 10.95
C ARG A 138 -10.25 -21.21 11.48
N LEU A 139 -9.17 -21.93 11.77
CA LEU A 139 -9.24 -23.27 12.34
C LEU A 139 -9.86 -23.27 13.75
N ALA A 140 -9.49 -22.33 14.59
CA ALA A 140 -10.07 -22.18 15.93
C ALA A 140 -11.55 -21.79 15.92
N ARG A 141 -12.00 -21.05 14.90
CA ARG A 141 -13.40 -20.66 14.73
C ARG A 141 -14.27 -21.82 14.20
N VAL A 142 -13.70 -22.70 13.39
CA VAL A 142 -14.36 -23.93 12.91
C VAL A 142 -14.47 -24.96 14.04
N LEU A 143 -13.42 -25.13 14.84
CA LEU A 143 -13.41 -26.06 15.99
C LEU A 143 -14.29 -25.60 17.17
N LYS A 144 -14.64 -24.32 17.27
CA LYS A 144 -15.59 -23.81 18.29
C LYS A 144 -17.07 -23.94 17.88
N ARG A 145 -17.36 -24.34 16.64
CA ARG A 145 -18.72 -24.53 16.11
C ARG A 145 -19.11 -26.01 15.93
N ALA A 146 -18.20 -26.91 16.23
CA ALA A 146 -18.44 -28.35 16.35
C ALA A 146 -18.50 -28.75 17.82
#